data_214abf3c5359945af2f75cf76ea88ff8
#
_entry.id   214abf3c5359945af2f75cf76ea88ff8
#
_cell.length_a   1.000
_cell.length_b   1.000
_cell.length_c   1.000
_cell.angle_alpha   90.00
_cell.angle_beta   90.00
_cell.angle_gamma   90.00
#
_symmetry.space_group_name_H-M   'P 1'
#
loop_
_entity.id
_entity.type
_entity.pdbx_description
1 polymer ?
#
loop_
_entity_poly.entity_id
_entity_poly.type
_entity_poly.pdbx_seq_one_letter_code
_entity_poly.pdbx_strand_id
1 'polypeptide(L)' 'MIYKVVETSEVTDESLEKILNQWTEQGWRFDSLQFAMREGNRRPGMAFIFFTRDAQDPVES' A
#
# COMPACT_ATOMS: atom_id res chain seq x y z
N MET A 1 5.26 -1.12 -16.43
CA MET A 1 4.81 -0.68 -15.10
C MET A 1 4.97 -1.79 -14.09
N ILE A 2 5.52 -1.46 -12.96
CA ILE A 2 5.77 -2.44 -11.89
C ILE A 2 4.85 -2.15 -10.73
N TYR A 3 4.25 -3.19 -10.18
CA TYR A 3 3.37 -3.06 -9.02
C TYR A 3 4.05 -3.56 -7.77
N LYS A 4 3.74 -2.92 -6.67
CA LYS A 4 4.11 -3.39 -5.35
C LYS A 4 2.85 -3.43 -4.49
N VAL A 5 2.65 -4.54 -3.81
CA VAL A 5 1.48 -4.70 -2.94
C VAL A 5 1.97 -4.85 -1.51
N VAL A 6 1.45 -4.00 -0.64
CA VAL A 6 1.79 -4.06 0.78
C VAL A 6 0.52 -4.38 1.55
N GLU A 7 0.57 -5.43 2.36
CA GLU A 7 -0.59 -5.78 3.16
C GLU A 7 -0.34 -5.45 4.62
N THR A 8 -1.39 -5.08 5.33
CA THR A 8 -1.29 -4.80 6.75
C THR A 8 -2.55 -5.28 7.45
N SER A 9 -2.36 -5.88 8.62
CA SER A 9 -3.48 -6.27 9.46
C SER A 9 -3.85 -5.19 10.46
N GLU A 10 -3.06 -4.14 10.51
CA GLU A 10 -3.33 -3.01 11.39
C GLU A 10 -3.89 -1.88 10.54
N VAL A 11 -5.22 -1.76 10.54
CA VAL A 11 -5.88 -0.81 9.65
C VAL A 11 -6.24 0.45 10.43
N THR A 12 -5.26 1.29 10.61
CA THR A 12 -5.41 2.58 11.28
C THR A 12 -4.79 3.65 10.39
N ASP A 13 -5.20 4.90 10.62
CA ASP A 13 -4.64 5.99 9.84
C ASP A 13 -3.13 6.10 10.05
N GLU A 14 -2.68 5.87 11.26
CA GLU A 14 -1.24 5.93 11.54
C GLU A 14 -0.46 4.88 10.78
N SER A 15 -0.96 3.65 10.77
CA SER A 15 -0.29 2.58 10.05
C SER A 15 -0.28 2.83 8.56
N LEU A 16 -1.40 3.28 8.02
CA LEU A 16 -1.49 3.55 6.61
C LEU A 16 -0.60 4.70 6.18
N GLU A 17 -0.56 5.76 6.98
CA GLU A 17 0.33 6.88 6.69
C GLU A 17 1.78 6.44 6.66
N LYS A 18 2.15 5.62 7.62
CA LYS A 18 3.53 5.14 7.70
C LYS A 18 3.90 4.35 6.45
N ILE A 19 3.01 3.48 6.02
CA ILE A 19 3.25 2.67 4.83
C ILE A 19 3.34 3.57 3.59
N LEU A 20 2.40 4.49 3.46
CA LEU A 20 2.39 5.38 2.31
C LEU A 20 3.67 6.21 2.24
N ASN A 21 4.07 6.77 3.36
CA ASN A 21 5.28 7.61 3.39
C ASN A 21 6.53 6.80 3.14
N GLN A 22 6.58 5.60 3.70
CA GLN A 22 7.74 4.74 3.54
C GLN A 22 8.02 4.42 2.08
N TRP A 23 6.97 4.04 1.35
CA TRP A 23 7.16 3.57 -0.02
C TRP A 23 7.21 4.70 -1.04
N THR A 24 6.48 5.79 -0.81
CA THR A 24 6.57 6.93 -1.71
C THR A 24 7.94 7.59 -1.61
N GLU A 25 8.57 7.53 -0.44
CA GLU A 25 9.92 8.04 -0.28
C GLU A 25 10.91 7.26 -1.15
N GLN A 26 10.59 6.02 -1.43
CA GLN A 26 11.47 5.17 -2.22
C GLN A 26 11.16 5.23 -3.71
N GLY A 27 10.31 6.15 -4.12
CA GLY A 27 10.03 6.33 -5.53
C GLY A 27 8.78 5.64 -6.02
N TRP A 28 8.05 4.99 -5.14
CA TRP A 28 6.80 4.36 -5.52
C TRP A 28 5.68 5.38 -5.51
N ARG A 29 4.71 5.19 -6.40
CA ARG A 29 3.53 6.05 -6.46
C ARG A 29 2.33 5.27 -5.95
N PHE A 30 1.51 5.93 -5.16
CA PHE A 30 0.29 5.32 -4.66
C PHE A 30 -0.68 5.10 -5.83
N ASP A 31 -1.24 3.91 -5.89
CA ASP A 31 -2.20 3.57 -6.93
C ASP A 31 -3.60 3.41 -6.35
N SER A 32 -3.76 2.45 -5.45
CA SER A 32 -5.08 2.18 -4.90
C SER A 32 -4.98 1.50 -3.55
N LEU A 33 -6.11 1.43 -2.88
CA LEU A 33 -6.22 0.85 -1.55
C LEU A 33 -7.46 -0.04 -1.53
N GLN A 34 -7.28 -1.25 -1.06
CA GLN A 34 -8.39 -2.21 -0.93
C GLN A 34 -8.47 -2.69 0.50
N PHE A 35 -9.67 -2.89 0.98
CA PHE A 35 -9.88 -3.41 2.32
C PHE A 35 -10.50 -4.79 2.24
N ALA A 36 -10.10 -5.66 3.17
CA ALA A 36 -10.72 -6.97 3.33
C ALA A 36 -11.47 -6.98 4.65
N MET A 37 -12.77 -7.17 4.58
CA MET A 37 -13.62 -7.18 5.76
C MET A 37 -13.76 -8.58 6.29
N ARG A 38 -13.77 -8.70 7.60
CA ARG A 38 -14.07 -9.96 8.23
C ARG A 38 -15.57 -10.05 8.46
N GLU A 39 -16.10 -11.24 8.31
CA GLU A 39 -17.51 -11.47 8.53
C GLU A 39 -17.89 -11.06 9.94
N GLY A 40 -18.95 -10.29 10.05
CA GLY A 40 -19.44 -9.88 11.36
C GLY A 40 -18.76 -8.66 11.95
N ASN A 41 -17.71 -8.19 11.33
CA ASN A 41 -16.99 -7.03 11.82
C ASN A 41 -17.37 -5.78 11.04
N ARG A 42 -17.36 -4.64 11.73
CA ARG A 42 -17.64 -3.36 11.09
C ARG A 42 -16.39 -2.72 10.56
N ARG A 43 -15.24 -3.19 11.01
CA ARG A 43 -13.96 -2.63 10.58
C ARG A 43 -13.24 -3.61 9.70
N PRO A 44 -12.49 -3.12 8.72
CA PRO A 44 -11.68 -4.03 7.90
C PRO A 44 -10.65 -4.73 8.76
N GLY A 45 -10.45 -6.01 8.51
CA GLY A 45 -9.43 -6.75 9.22
C GLY A 45 -8.07 -6.65 8.56
N MET A 46 -8.04 -6.17 7.34
CA MET A 46 -6.83 -6.14 6.56
C MET A 46 -6.93 -5.10 5.46
N ALA A 47 -5.79 -4.55 5.06
CA ALA A 47 -5.75 -3.60 3.95
C ALA A 47 -4.61 -3.98 3.01
N PHE A 48 -4.83 -3.76 1.75
CA PHE A 48 -3.83 -3.97 0.70
C PHE A 48 -3.61 -2.65 -0.01
N ILE A 49 -2.38 -2.18 0.00
CA ILE A 49 -2.03 -0.91 -0.62
C ILE A 49 -1.22 -1.21 -1.87
N PHE A 50 -1.66 -0.67 -2.99
CA PHE A 50 -1.04 -0.91 -4.28
C PHE A 50 -0.23 0.30 -4.69
N PHE A 51 1.01 0.06 -5.02
CA PHE A 51 1.92 1.10 -5.52
C PHE A 51 2.39 0.71 -6.90
N THR A 52 2.75 1.72 -7.69
CA THR A 52 3.28 1.49 -9.02
C THR A 52 4.51 2.32 -9.26
N ARG A 53 5.28 1.91 -10.24
CA ARG A 53 6.36 2.73 -10.74
C ARG A 53 6.75 2.21 -12.13
N ASP A 54 7.39 3.08 -12.90
CA ASP A 54 7.77 2.74 -14.26
C ASP A 54 8.92 1.75 -14.25
N ALA A 55 8.87 0.80 -15.18
CA ALA A 55 9.93 -0.18 -15.29
C ALA A 55 11.25 0.46 -15.69
N GLN A 56 11.20 1.67 -16.21
CA GLN A 56 12.39 2.36 -16.69
C GLN A 56 12.93 3.37 -15.70
N ASP A 57 12.43 3.35 -14.47
CA ASP A 57 12.92 4.26 -13.46
C ASP A 57 14.41 4.04 -13.23
N PRO A 58 15.19 5.11 -13.20
CA PRO A 58 16.63 4.97 -13.04
C PRO A 58 17.04 4.32 -11.74
N VAL A 59 16.18 4.31 -10.79
CA VAL A 59 16.48 3.73 -9.51
C VAL A 59 16.72 2.23 -9.59
N GLU A 60 16.31 1.65 -10.69
CA GLU A 60 16.53 0.25 -10.91
C GLU A 60 17.98 -0.11 -11.15
N SER A 61 18.72 0.82 -11.61
CA SER A 61 20.09 0.54 -11.98
C SER A 61 21.03 0.66 -10.80
#